data_9a8158082ec6d223798bb357dc08ecd8
#
_entry.id   9a8158082ec6d223798bb357dc08ecd8
#
_cell.length_a   1.000
_cell.length_b   1.000
_cell.length_c   1.000
_cell.angle_alpha   90.00
_cell.angle_beta   90.00
_cell.angle_gamma   90.00
#
_symmetry.space_group_name_H-M   'P 1'
#
loop_
_entity.id
_entity.type
_entity.pdbx_description
1 polymer ?
#
loop_
_entity_poly.entity_id
_entity_poly.type
_entity_poly.pdbx_seq_one_letter_code
_entity_poly.pdbx_strand_id
1 'polypeptide(L)'
;MTLRLLEFVVAGNEASDLLPVRSVPLLRAHGARRGFWTVLDEGPVEHCLALLLELDDGRWVAHHVAADAGAENGRTEDGEALAHHDGWVYVFGSHFGSKAGPLRPRRAFVARFREDDAAAGPLPVQVVRNRFRLHRAVNDALLKAAFTPLPPGERVRARFIGETVARGTARSKGWVSRLVPDDLPLNVEAAAFTPTGGVLLGLRFPVTADGEPILIELTGVPGMFDPAPSWPRASGAYVLTGVTPPGALAGFRAITPTDDGGYAAIVGSIDALGKGSVLLDDHPTGGEVTSRHVRFPPPGDGHLVPGGLVADLAPFHHVEGVAEWGGQSFYVTDEDHRVALWVD
;
A
#
# COMPACT_ATOMS: atom_id res chain seq x y z
N MET A 1 -18.06 -15.68 11.37
CA MET A 1 -17.43 -15.57 10.06
C MET A 1 -16.67 -16.87 9.79
N THR A 2 -16.95 -17.56 8.70
CA THR A 2 -16.25 -18.83 8.35
C THR A 2 -15.45 -18.56 7.09
N LEU A 3 -14.17 -18.27 7.24
CA LEU A 3 -13.27 -18.03 6.11
C LEU A 3 -12.83 -19.34 5.46
N ARG A 4 -12.94 -19.40 4.12
CA ARG A 4 -12.38 -20.48 3.31
C ARG A 4 -11.02 -20.07 2.77
N LEU A 5 -10.00 -20.87 3.02
CA LEU A 5 -8.65 -20.67 2.50
C LEU A 5 -8.48 -21.27 1.10
N LEU A 6 -7.85 -20.52 0.23
CA LEU A 6 -7.32 -20.93 -1.06
C LEU A 6 -5.83 -20.62 -1.08
N GLU A 7 -5.01 -21.62 -1.38
CA GLU A 7 -3.55 -21.52 -1.35
C GLU A 7 -2.97 -21.65 -2.75
N PHE A 8 -2.01 -20.80 -3.07
CA PHE A 8 -1.31 -20.82 -4.35
C PHE A 8 0.19 -20.74 -4.13
N VAL A 9 0.93 -21.43 -4.98
CA VAL A 9 2.38 -21.30 -5.07
C VAL A 9 2.68 -20.49 -6.33
N VAL A 10 3.16 -19.27 -6.12
CA VAL A 10 3.58 -18.37 -7.20
C VAL A 10 5.03 -17.96 -6.93
N ALA A 11 5.82 -17.76 -7.96
CA ALA A 11 7.18 -17.24 -7.79
C ALA A 11 7.12 -15.85 -7.14
N GLY A 12 7.85 -15.63 -6.04
CA GLY A 12 7.81 -14.40 -5.26
C GLY A 12 6.64 -14.37 -4.29
N ASN A 13 6.46 -15.17 -3.39
CA ASN A 13 5.43 -15.30 -2.35
C ASN A 13 5.22 -14.00 -1.55
N GLU A 14 4.36 -14.02 -0.52
CA GLU A 14 4.00 -12.86 0.31
C GLU A 14 3.21 -11.80 -0.49
N ALA A 15 1.89 -12.00 -0.57
CA ALA A 15 1.00 -11.12 -1.33
C ALA A 15 0.61 -9.89 -0.51
N SER A 16 0.85 -8.70 -1.07
CA SER A 16 0.37 -7.42 -0.58
C SER A 16 -0.72 -6.89 -1.50
N ASP A 17 -1.75 -6.30 -0.90
CA ASP A 17 -2.93 -5.70 -1.53
C ASP A 17 -3.76 -6.65 -2.41
N LEU A 18 -4.99 -6.28 -2.67
CA LEU A 18 -5.95 -7.03 -3.47
C LEU A 18 -6.86 -6.08 -4.26
N LEU A 19 -6.62 -5.95 -5.56
CA LEU A 19 -7.36 -5.05 -6.43
C LEU A 19 -8.22 -5.81 -7.44
N PRO A 20 -9.55 -5.62 -7.49
CA PRO A 20 -10.40 -6.29 -8.48
C PRO A 20 -9.97 -6.01 -9.93
N VAL A 21 -9.87 -7.06 -10.75
CA VAL A 21 -9.65 -6.95 -12.19
C VAL A 21 -10.91 -6.37 -12.85
N ARG A 22 -10.74 -5.29 -13.62
CA ARG A 22 -11.82 -4.62 -14.38
C ARG A 22 -11.77 -4.89 -15.88
N SER A 23 -10.63 -5.33 -16.39
CA SER A 23 -10.45 -5.65 -17.80
C SER A 23 -11.21 -6.90 -18.21
N VAL A 24 -12.31 -6.72 -18.96
CA VAL A 24 -13.05 -7.83 -19.57
C VAL A 24 -12.21 -8.60 -20.59
N PRO A 25 -11.37 -7.96 -21.43
CA PRO A 25 -10.43 -8.68 -22.30
C PRO A 25 -9.48 -9.58 -21.52
N LEU A 26 -8.92 -9.11 -20.40
CA LEU A 26 -8.01 -9.89 -19.57
C LEU A 26 -8.71 -11.12 -18.98
N LEU A 27 -9.89 -10.95 -18.36
CA LEU A 27 -10.66 -12.05 -17.81
C LEU A 27 -10.99 -13.11 -18.88
N ARG A 28 -11.43 -12.67 -20.06
CA ARG A 28 -11.75 -13.58 -21.19
C ARG A 28 -10.52 -14.35 -21.69
N ALA A 29 -9.36 -13.69 -21.77
CA ALA A 29 -8.11 -14.34 -22.21
C ALA A 29 -7.72 -15.50 -21.29
N HIS A 30 -8.10 -15.45 -20.01
CA HIS A 30 -7.86 -16.50 -19.03
C HIS A 30 -9.05 -17.44 -18.77
N GLY A 31 -10.20 -17.26 -19.45
CA GLY A 31 -11.43 -18.03 -19.14
C GLY A 31 -11.89 -17.83 -17.69
N ALA A 32 -11.76 -16.60 -17.20
CA ALA A 32 -12.06 -16.26 -15.83
C ALA A 32 -13.32 -15.38 -15.74
N ARG A 33 -14.16 -15.65 -14.75
CA ARG A 33 -15.37 -14.84 -14.48
C ARG A 33 -15.08 -13.65 -13.58
N ARG A 34 -14.03 -13.72 -12.77
CA ARG A 34 -13.51 -12.63 -11.94
C ARG A 34 -12.05 -12.87 -11.57
N GLY A 35 -11.39 -11.83 -11.08
CA GLY A 35 -10.03 -11.94 -10.61
C GLY A 35 -9.59 -10.72 -9.82
N PHE A 36 -8.41 -10.86 -9.21
CA PHE A 36 -7.76 -9.80 -8.44
C PHE A 36 -6.31 -9.68 -8.86
N TRP A 37 -5.82 -8.47 -8.95
CA TRP A 37 -4.41 -8.16 -8.92
C TRP A 37 -3.90 -8.24 -7.49
N THR A 38 -2.68 -8.72 -7.33
CA THR A 38 -1.89 -8.61 -6.09
C THR A 38 -0.45 -8.29 -6.45
N VAL A 39 0.27 -7.65 -5.57
CA VAL A 39 1.73 -7.49 -5.66
C VAL A 39 2.38 -8.52 -4.74
N LEU A 40 3.52 -9.05 -5.18
CA LEU A 40 4.32 -10.01 -4.42
C LEU A 40 5.50 -9.24 -3.83
N ASP A 41 5.77 -9.45 -2.55
CA ASP A 41 6.81 -8.72 -1.83
C ASP A 41 8.23 -9.04 -2.34
N GLU A 42 9.19 -8.21 -1.93
CA GLU A 42 10.64 -8.33 -2.12
C GLU A 42 11.19 -8.25 -3.56
N GLY A 43 10.36 -8.16 -4.61
CA GLY A 43 10.81 -8.05 -5.99
C GLY A 43 10.82 -6.64 -6.55
N PRO A 44 11.53 -6.39 -7.67
CA PRO A 44 11.28 -5.24 -8.51
C PRO A 44 9.91 -5.38 -9.21
N VAL A 45 9.28 -4.24 -9.55
CA VAL A 45 7.90 -4.21 -10.04
C VAL A 45 7.64 -5.12 -11.25
N GLU A 46 8.64 -5.36 -12.09
CA GLU A 46 8.55 -6.26 -13.24
C GLU A 46 8.48 -7.75 -12.86
N HIS A 47 8.70 -8.09 -11.60
CA HIS A 47 8.67 -9.47 -11.10
C HIS A 47 7.67 -9.69 -9.94
N CYS A 48 6.95 -8.66 -9.52
CA CYS A 48 6.07 -8.75 -8.36
C CYS A 48 4.57 -8.73 -8.69
N LEU A 49 4.17 -8.77 -9.97
CA LEU A 49 2.76 -8.72 -10.33
C LEU A 49 2.16 -10.11 -10.46
N ALA A 50 1.00 -10.34 -9.86
CA ALA A 50 0.27 -11.59 -9.99
C ALA A 50 -1.23 -11.36 -10.12
N LEU A 51 -1.90 -12.34 -10.74
CA LEU A 51 -3.36 -12.43 -10.87
C LEU A 51 -3.86 -13.64 -10.09
N LEU A 52 -4.89 -13.44 -9.29
CA LEU A 52 -5.69 -14.50 -8.67
C LEU A 52 -7.01 -14.56 -9.41
N LEU A 53 -7.28 -15.64 -10.12
CA LEU A 53 -8.41 -15.73 -11.06
C LEU A 53 -9.35 -16.87 -10.67
N GLU A 54 -10.64 -16.58 -10.64
CA GLU A 54 -11.68 -17.58 -10.58
C GLU A 54 -12.15 -17.90 -12.00
N LEU A 55 -11.88 -19.12 -12.44
CA LEU A 55 -12.24 -19.59 -13.76
C LEU A 55 -13.75 -19.83 -13.87
N ASP A 56 -14.26 -19.97 -15.11
CA ASP A 56 -15.67 -20.23 -15.39
C ASP A 56 -16.19 -21.53 -14.75
N ASP A 57 -15.30 -22.50 -14.51
CA ASP A 57 -15.61 -23.77 -13.81
C ASP A 57 -15.57 -23.66 -12.28
N GLY A 58 -15.30 -22.48 -11.73
CA GLY A 58 -15.24 -22.19 -10.30
C GLY A 58 -13.90 -22.53 -9.62
N ARG A 59 -12.92 -23.02 -10.36
CA ARG A 59 -11.56 -23.21 -9.82
C ARG A 59 -10.85 -21.87 -9.72
N TRP A 60 -10.02 -21.74 -8.69
CA TRP A 60 -9.12 -20.61 -8.52
C TRP A 60 -7.72 -20.99 -8.97
N VAL A 61 -7.07 -20.06 -9.64
CA VAL A 61 -5.67 -20.18 -10.12
C VAL A 61 -4.93 -18.89 -9.86
N ALA A 62 -3.61 -18.99 -9.69
CA ALA A 62 -2.74 -17.82 -9.62
C ALA A 62 -1.78 -17.81 -10.80
N HIS A 63 -1.56 -16.64 -11.39
CA HIS A 63 -0.65 -16.43 -12.50
C HIS A 63 0.33 -15.32 -12.16
N HIS A 64 1.62 -15.61 -12.20
CA HIS A 64 2.66 -14.60 -12.20
C HIS A 64 2.65 -13.87 -13.55
N VAL A 65 2.60 -12.55 -13.52
CA VAL A 65 2.57 -11.71 -14.72
C VAL A 65 3.98 -11.21 -15.02
N ALA A 66 4.56 -11.72 -16.10
CA ALA A 66 5.84 -11.20 -16.58
C ALA A 66 5.66 -9.76 -17.10
N ALA A 67 6.46 -8.83 -16.59
CA ALA A 67 6.39 -7.43 -16.96
C ALA A 67 7.78 -6.89 -17.38
N ASP A 68 7.77 -5.74 -18.05
CA ASP A 68 8.98 -5.05 -18.52
C ASP A 68 8.88 -3.56 -18.15
N ALA A 69 9.79 -3.11 -17.28
CA ALA A 69 9.93 -1.72 -16.88
C ALA A 69 11.00 -0.97 -17.71
N GLY A 70 11.51 -1.55 -18.79
CA GLY A 70 12.48 -0.97 -19.70
C GLY A 70 13.77 -0.53 -18.97
N ALA A 71 14.12 0.75 -19.08
CA ALA A 71 15.32 1.30 -18.45
C ALA A 71 15.28 1.28 -16.91
N GLU A 72 14.13 1.04 -16.31
CA GLU A 72 13.93 0.98 -14.85
C GLU A 72 13.93 -0.46 -14.31
N ASN A 73 14.11 -1.49 -15.16
CA ASN A 73 14.25 -2.88 -14.72
C ASN A 73 15.29 -3.03 -13.60
N GLY A 74 14.93 -3.77 -12.54
CA GLY A 74 15.78 -4.01 -11.36
C GLY A 74 16.03 -2.78 -10.48
N ARG A 75 15.26 -1.69 -10.65
CA ARG A 75 15.49 -0.44 -9.91
C ARG A 75 14.44 -0.08 -8.88
N THR A 76 13.39 -0.86 -8.79
CA THR A 76 12.36 -0.78 -7.75
C THR A 76 12.51 -1.92 -6.75
N GLU A 77 11.78 -1.87 -5.65
CA GLU A 77 11.73 -2.87 -4.58
C GLU A 77 10.50 -2.58 -3.74
N ASP A 78 9.76 -3.60 -3.26
CA ASP A 78 8.75 -3.44 -2.24
C ASP A 78 7.50 -2.67 -2.75
N GLY A 79 6.79 -3.24 -3.71
CA GLY A 79 5.47 -2.77 -4.11
C GLY A 79 4.43 -3.22 -3.09
N GLU A 80 3.64 -2.29 -2.54
CA GLU A 80 2.75 -2.57 -1.42
C GLU A 80 1.28 -2.32 -1.74
N ALA A 81 0.97 -1.30 -2.53
CA ALA A 81 -0.39 -0.89 -2.75
C ALA A 81 -0.75 -0.80 -4.23
N LEU A 82 -1.98 -1.18 -4.55
CA LEU A 82 -2.56 -1.14 -5.88
C LEU A 82 -3.73 -0.16 -5.95
N ALA A 83 -3.86 0.56 -7.05
CA ALA A 83 -5.03 1.40 -7.29
C ALA A 83 -5.39 1.45 -8.77
N HIS A 84 -6.68 1.54 -9.09
CA HIS A 84 -7.17 1.58 -10.46
C HIS A 84 -7.68 2.97 -10.84
N HIS A 85 -7.25 3.50 -12.01
CA HIS A 85 -7.75 4.76 -12.55
C HIS A 85 -7.65 4.78 -14.08
N ASP A 86 -8.76 5.08 -14.77
CA ASP A 86 -8.84 5.25 -16.23
C ASP A 86 -8.18 4.12 -17.05
N GLY A 87 -8.43 2.85 -16.64
CA GLY A 87 -7.88 1.67 -17.31
C GLY A 87 -6.38 1.43 -17.01
N TRP A 88 -5.81 2.19 -16.10
CA TRP A 88 -4.48 1.96 -15.56
C TRP A 88 -4.57 1.34 -14.17
N VAL A 89 -3.72 0.36 -13.92
CA VAL A 89 -3.39 -0.11 -12.58
C VAL A 89 -2.11 0.59 -12.13
N TYR A 90 -2.13 1.19 -10.95
CA TYR A 90 -0.99 1.84 -10.32
C TYR A 90 -0.45 0.96 -9.20
N VAL A 91 0.87 0.92 -9.07
CA VAL A 91 1.60 0.24 -8.00
C VAL A 91 2.38 1.29 -7.23
N PHE A 92 2.20 1.34 -5.92
CA PHE A 92 2.94 2.23 -5.02
C PHE A 92 3.93 1.41 -4.21
N GLY A 93 5.19 1.86 -4.16
CA GLY A 93 6.16 1.28 -3.24
C GLY A 93 5.93 1.79 -1.82
N SER A 94 6.41 1.05 -0.82
CA SER A 94 6.22 1.39 0.61
C SER A 94 6.77 2.76 1.02
N HIS A 95 7.74 3.30 0.30
CA HIS A 95 8.51 4.50 0.70
C HIS A 95 9.31 4.32 2.00
N PHE A 96 9.37 3.13 2.53
CA PHE A 96 9.97 2.77 3.81
C PHE A 96 11.38 2.18 3.66
N GLY A 97 11.90 1.60 4.72
CA GLY A 97 13.19 0.93 4.79
C GLY A 97 13.05 -0.54 5.16
N SER A 98 14.18 -1.19 5.43
CA SER A 98 14.14 -2.45 6.18
C SER A 98 13.72 -2.16 7.62
N LYS A 99 13.32 -3.21 8.37
CA LYS A 99 12.92 -3.08 9.78
C LYS A 99 13.93 -2.38 10.69
N ALA A 100 15.21 -2.41 10.32
CA ALA A 100 16.30 -1.72 11.03
C ALA A 100 16.65 -0.34 10.44
N GLY A 101 15.95 0.13 9.40
CA GLY A 101 16.34 1.31 8.61
C GLY A 101 17.55 1.04 7.70
N PRO A 102 18.05 2.01 6.97
CA PRO A 102 17.44 3.29 6.65
C PRO A 102 16.35 3.20 5.59
N LEU A 103 15.72 4.35 5.24
CA LEU A 103 14.82 4.43 4.09
C LEU A 103 15.53 4.02 2.80
N ARG A 104 14.82 3.30 1.93
CA ARG A 104 15.38 2.79 0.68
C ARG A 104 14.84 3.58 -0.53
N PRO A 105 15.71 4.30 -1.30
CA PRO A 105 15.26 5.04 -2.48
C PRO A 105 14.61 4.17 -3.57
N ARG A 106 14.86 2.85 -3.58
CA ARG A 106 14.23 1.89 -4.50
C ARG A 106 12.76 1.65 -4.17
N ARG A 107 12.37 1.81 -2.91
CA ARG A 107 10.99 1.69 -2.42
C ARG A 107 10.18 2.97 -2.64
N ALA A 108 10.84 4.08 -3.00
CA ALA A 108 10.19 5.37 -3.27
C ALA A 108 9.86 5.51 -4.76
N PHE A 109 8.85 4.77 -5.23
CA PHE A 109 8.38 4.77 -6.61
C PHE A 109 6.86 4.74 -6.73
N VAL A 110 6.38 5.10 -7.91
CA VAL A 110 5.05 4.78 -8.41
C VAL A 110 5.23 4.17 -9.79
N ALA A 111 4.56 3.05 -10.04
CA ALA A 111 4.52 2.43 -11.35
C ALA A 111 3.08 2.37 -11.86
N ARG A 112 2.89 2.20 -13.17
CA ARG A 112 1.56 1.93 -13.74
C ARG A 112 1.65 1.11 -15.01
N PHE A 113 0.58 0.41 -15.31
CA PHE A 113 0.41 -0.33 -16.56
C PHE A 113 -1.04 -0.28 -17.02
N ARG A 114 -1.27 -0.43 -18.35
CA ARG A 114 -2.62 -0.62 -18.87
C ARG A 114 -3.10 -2.01 -18.54
N GLU A 115 -4.26 -2.11 -17.91
CA GLU A 115 -4.80 -3.41 -17.47
C GLU A 115 -5.08 -4.35 -18.66
N ASP A 116 -5.60 -3.80 -19.77
CA ASP A 116 -5.89 -4.57 -20.98
C ASP A 116 -4.64 -5.17 -21.65
N ASP A 117 -3.47 -4.53 -21.49
CA ASP A 117 -2.21 -5.02 -22.08
C ASP A 117 -1.74 -6.33 -21.45
N ALA A 118 -2.20 -6.65 -20.23
CA ALA A 118 -1.85 -7.89 -19.53
C ALA A 118 -2.43 -9.15 -20.20
N ALA A 119 -3.36 -9.00 -21.15
CA ALA A 119 -3.89 -10.12 -21.93
C ALA A 119 -2.92 -10.67 -23.00
N ALA A 120 -1.82 -9.95 -23.31
CA ALA A 120 -1.01 -10.22 -24.52
C ALA A 120 0.52 -10.09 -24.30
N GLY A 121 1.13 -11.07 -23.66
CA GLY A 121 2.61 -11.13 -23.53
C GLY A 121 3.18 -10.31 -22.37
N PRO A 122 4.49 -9.99 -22.39
CA PRO A 122 5.11 -9.21 -21.31
C PRO A 122 4.45 -7.86 -21.15
N LEU A 123 4.02 -7.55 -19.93
CA LEU A 123 3.26 -6.35 -19.60
C LEU A 123 4.18 -5.12 -19.56
N PRO A 124 3.98 -4.09 -20.42
CA PRO A 124 4.77 -2.86 -20.33
C PRO A 124 4.42 -2.09 -19.06
N VAL A 125 5.41 -1.80 -18.21
CA VAL A 125 5.24 -1.05 -16.98
C VAL A 125 6.00 0.27 -17.05
N GLN A 126 5.29 1.37 -16.82
CA GLN A 126 5.91 2.69 -16.66
C GLN A 126 6.29 2.89 -15.20
N VAL A 127 7.52 3.32 -14.92
CA VAL A 127 8.03 3.51 -13.56
C VAL A 127 8.55 4.93 -13.34
N VAL A 128 8.12 5.56 -12.27
CA VAL A 128 8.65 6.83 -11.79
C VAL A 128 9.23 6.65 -10.39
N ARG A 129 10.56 6.66 -10.29
CA ARG A 129 11.23 6.71 -8.98
C ARG A 129 11.23 8.15 -8.47
N ASN A 130 10.34 8.42 -7.51
CA ASN A 130 10.13 9.78 -7.01
C ASN A 130 11.27 10.30 -6.09
N ARG A 131 12.17 9.40 -5.63
CA ARG A 131 13.37 9.75 -4.85
C ARG A 131 13.04 10.70 -3.69
N PHE A 132 12.08 10.28 -2.84
CA PHE A 132 11.60 11.01 -1.67
C PHE A 132 10.81 12.32 -1.94
N ARG A 133 10.33 12.56 -3.18
CA ARG A 133 9.44 13.70 -3.43
C ARG A 133 8.06 13.51 -2.77
N LEU A 134 7.51 12.28 -2.84
CA LEU A 134 6.26 11.98 -2.13
C LEU A 134 6.47 12.03 -0.61
N HIS A 135 7.59 11.51 -0.12
CA HIS A 135 7.96 11.64 1.29
C HIS A 135 7.93 13.11 1.76
N ARG A 136 8.52 14.02 0.98
CA ARG A 136 8.48 15.44 1.32
C ARG A 136 7.06 16.01 1.28
N ALA A 137 6.29 15.71 0.23
CA ALA A 137 4.91 16.21 0.10
C ALA A 137 4.01 15.73 1.25
N VAL A 138 4.15 14.47 1.66
CA VAL A 138 3.40 13.90 2.79
C VAL A 138 3.84 14.53 4.12
N ASN A 139 5.15 14.65 4.39
CA ASN A 139 5.63 15.27 5.62
C ASN A 139 5.23 16.75 5.70
N ASP A 140 5.24 17.49 4.57
CA ASP A 140 4.73 18.88 4.54
C ASP A 140 3.23 18.96 4.83
N ALA A 141 2.44 17.95 4.47
CA ALA A 141 1.03 17.86 4.81
C ALA A 141 0.82 17.53 6.29
N LEU A 142 1.57 16.56 6.82
CA LEU A 142 1.50 16.17 8.23
C LEU A 142 1.88 17.32 9.19
N LEU A 143 2.86 18.16 8.80
CA LEU A 143 3.22 19.36 9.55
C LEU A 143 2.10 20.42 9.63
N LYS A 144 1.18 20.41 8.66
CA LYS A 144 0.05 21.35 8.56
C LYS A 144 -1.28 20.73 9.00
N ALA A 145 -1.27 19.45 9.33
CA ALA A 145 -2.47 18.72 9.69
C ALA A 145 -3.13 19.28 10.97
N ALA A 146 -4.44 19.17 11.05
CA ALA A 146 -5.21 19.58 12.23
C ALA A 146 -5.18 18.55 13.36
N PHE A 147 -4.32 17.54 13.25
CA PHE A 147 -4.09 16.50 14.25
C PHE A 147 -2.57 16.32 14.50
N THR A 148 -2.21 15.66 15.57
CA THR A 148 -0.81 15.43 15.93
C THR A 148 -0.42 14.01 15.51
N PRO A 149 0.53 13.84 14.55
CA PRO A 149 1.11 12.54 14.27
C PRO A 149 1.91 12.00 15.47
N LEU A 150 1.97 10.69 15.62
CA LEU A 150 2.83 10.03 16.61
C LEU A 150 4.30 10.37 16.34
N PRO A 151 5.02 10.93 17.32
CA PRO A 151 6.45 11.19 17.15
C PRO A 151 7.22 9.90 16.82
N PRO A 152 8.23 9.93 15.94
CA PRO A 152 8.88 8.70 15.49
C PRO A 152 9.71 8.00 16.58
N GLY A 153 10.07 8.69 17.66
CA GLY A 153 11.03 8.21 18.63
C GLY A 153 12.48 8.46 18.20
N GLU A 154 13.42 8.30 19.14
CA GLU A 154 14.84 8.64 18.90
C GLU A 154 15.53 7.64 17.98
N ARG A 155 15.30 6.33 18.19
CA ARG A 155 15.92 5.27 17.41
C ARG A 155 15.40 5.27 15.98
N VAL A 156 14.09 5.37 15.82
CA VAL A 156 13.43 5.45 14.50
C VAL A 156 13.95 6.65 13.72
N ARG A 157 14.01 7.83 14.34
CA ARG A 157 14.56 9.04 13.73
C ARG A 157 16.02 8.85 13.29
N ALA A 158 16.85 8.34 14.17
CA ALA A 158 18.27 8.13 13.88
C ALA A 158 18.48 7.12 12.74
N ARG A 159 17.78 5.98 12.80
CA ARG A 159 17.94 4.89 11.84
C ARG A 159 17.32 5.16 10.50
N PHE A 160 16.09 5.68 10.47
CA PHE A 160 15.38 5.90 9.20
C PHE A 160 15.77 7.22 8.55
N ILE A 161 15.76 8.33 9.27
CA ILE A 161 16.05 9.64 8.65
C ILE A 161 17.55 9.96 8.69
N GLY A 162 18.17 9.89 9.87
CA GLY A 162 19.58 10.26 10.04
C GLY A 162 20.53 9.44 9.18
N GLU A 163 20.43 8.11 9.22
CA GLU A 163 21.28 7.26 8.37
C GLU A 163 20.99 7.41 6.87
N THR A 164 19.71 7.65 6.46
CA THR A 164 19.38 7.90 5.06
C THR A 164 20.09 9.16 4.56
N VAL A 165 20.00 10.25 5.32
CA VAL A 165 20.68 11.52 5.02
C VAL A 165 22.18 11.30 4.96
N ALA A 166 22.80 10.64 5.95
CA ALA A 166 24.23 10.38 5.99
C ALA A 166 24.71 9.58 4.79
N ARG A 167 24.02 8.45 4.45
CA ARG A 167 24.35 7.62 3.28
C ARG A 167 24.17 8.37 1.95
N GLY A 168 23.13 9.22 1.86
CA GLY A 168 22.90 10.05 0.69
C GLY A 168 23.98 11.12 0.50
N THR A 169 24.36 11.79 1.56
CA THR A 169 25.42 12.82 1.59
C THR A 169 26.76 12.21 1.19
N ALA A 170 27.15 11.09 1.79
CA ALA A 170 28.39 10.38 1.45
C ALA A 170 28.48 9.97 -0.04
N ARG A 171 27.33 9.82 -0.70
CA ARG A 171 27.22 9.47 -2.13
C ARG A 171 26.82 10.64 -3.02
N SER A 172 26.85 11.88 -2.51
CA SER A 172 26.49 13.12 -3.23
C SER A 172 25.13 13.03 -3.94
N LYS A 173 24.12 12.46 -3.26
CA LYS A 173 22.77 12.29 -3.84
C LYS A 173 21.94 13.57 -3.71
N GLY A 174 21.49 14.13 -4.83
CA GLY A 174 20.68 15.35 -4.86
C GLY A 174 19.32 15.25 -4.16
N TRP A 175 18.82 14.04 -3.84
CA TRP A 175 17.57 13.86 -3.10
C TRP A 175 17.70 14.09 -1.58
N VAL A 176 18.93 14.22 -1.05
CA VAL A 176 19.17 14.47 0.40
C VAL A 176 18.44 15.71 0.88
N SER A 177 18.41 16.76 0.07
CA SER A 177 17.70 18.02 0.40
C SER A 177 16.18 17.89 0.57
N ARG A 178 15.61 16.72 0.27
CA ARG A 178 14.16 16.45 0.45
C ARG A 178 13.84 15.83 1.80
N LEU A 179 14.85 15.44 2.56
CA LEU A 179 14.72 14.90 3.91
C LEU A 179 15.21 15.93 4.91
N VAL A 180 14.42 16.17 5.94
CA VAL A 180 14.81 17.04 7.06
C VAL A 180 14.84 16.24 8.37
N PRO A 181 15.61 16.67 9.40
CA PRO A 181 15.82 15.89 10.61
C PRO A 181 14.55 15.46 11.36
N ASP A 182 13.50 16.26 11.27
CA ASP A 182 12.24 16.02 11.97
C ASP A 182 11.19 15.30 11.11
N ASP A 183 11.55 14.84 9.92
CA ASP A 183 10.64 14.04 9.09
C ASP A 183 10.24 12.75 9.80
N LEU A 184 8.99 12.37 9.57
CA LEU A 184 8.46 11.06 9.91
C LEU A 184 8.82 10.08 8.80
N PRO A 185 9.40 8.91 9.09
CA PRO A 185 9.53 7.87 8.07
C PRO A 185 8.14 7.42 7.62
N LEU A 186 7.94 7.30 6.31
CA LEU A 186 6.65 6.89 5.76
C LEU A 186 6.68 5.41 5.43
N ASN A 187 5.64 4.70 5.84
CA ASN A 187 5.30 3.38 5.32
C ASN A 187 3.91 3.45 4.68
N VAL A 188 3.87 3.38 3.34
CA VAL A 188 2.65 3.39 2.54
C VAL A 188 2.28 1.96 2.22
N GLU A 189 1.13 1.49 2.67
CA GLU A 189 0.65 0.12 2.40
C GLU A 189 -0.76 0.09 1.80
N ALA A 190 -1.34 1.24 1.51
CA ALA A 190 -2.67 1.30 0.92
C ALA A 190 -2.79 2.48 -0.05
N ALA A 191 -3.50 2.28 -1.15
CA ALA A 191 -3.79 3.33 -2.11
C ALA A 191 -5.16 3.13 -2.77
N ALA A 192 -5.92 4.23 -2.96
CA ALA A 192 -7.14 4.20 -3.76
C ALA A 192 -7.32 5.53 -4.48
N PHE A 193 -7.81 5.50 -5.71
CA PHE A 193 -8.21 6.73 -6.39
C PHE A 193 -9.57 7.23 -5.88
N THR A 194 -9.66 8.55 -5.69
CA THR A 194 -10.93 9.21 -5.43
C THR A 194 -11.71 9.40 -6.75
N PRO A 195 -13.03 9.57 -6.70
CA PRO A 195 -13.83 9.88 -7.91
C PRO A 195 -13.36 11.12 -8.68
N THR A 196 -12.66 12.03 -8.01
CA THR A 196 -12.11 13.27 -8.60
C THR A 196 -10.71 13.11 -9.20
N GLY A 197 -10.14 11.88 -9.16
CA GLY A 197 -8.81 11.59 -9.69
C GLY A 197 -7.65 11.89 -8.74
N GLY A 198 -7.94 12.25 -7.49
CA GLY A 198 -6.97 12.24 -6.39
C GLY A 198 -6.61 10.82 -5.97
N VAL A 199 -5.55 10.66 -5.20
CA VAL A 199 -5.14 9.37 -4.62
C VAL A 199 -5.15 9.50 -3.11
N LEU A 200 -5.88 8.64 -2.43
CA LEU A 200 -5.76 8.41 -1.00
C LEU A 200 -4.63 7.42 -0.78
N LEU A 201 -3.61 7.81 -0.02
CA LEU A 201 -2.59 6.92 0.51
C LEU A 201 -2.91 6.60 1.96
N GLY A 202 -3.03 5.33 2.29
CA GLY A 202 -3.14 4.85 3.67
C GLY A 202 -1.74 4.58 4.22
N LEU A 203 -1.43 5.17 5.37
CA LEU A 203 -0.15 5.00 6.02
C LEU A 203 -0.24 3.88 7.06
N ARG A 204 0.66 2.90 6.98
CA ARG A 204 0.90 1.98 8.09
C ARG A 204 1.64 2.72 9.21
N PHE A 205 2.58 3.60 8.83
CA PHE A 205 3.27 4.52 9.72
C PHE A 205 3.58 5.84 8.96
N PRO A 206 3.44 7.02 9.60
CA PRO A 206 2.99 7.24 10.97
C PRO A 206 1.48 7.06 11.14
N VAL A 207 1.08 6.92 12.40
CA VAL A 207 -0.29 7.02 12.90
C VAL A 207 -0.45 8.31 13.70
N THR A 208 -1.65 8.64 14.19
CA THR A 208 -1.82 9.78 15.11
C THR A 208 -1.25 9.48 16.50
N ALA A 209 -1.06 10.49 17.32
CA ALA A 209 -0.64 10.34 18.71
C ALA A 209 -1.63 9.50 19.53
N ASP A 210 -2.90 9.47 19.14
CA ASP A 210 -3.95 8.63 19.74
C ASP A 210 -4.01 7.23 19.14
N GLY A 211 -3.12 6.90 18.18
CA GLY A 211 -2.99 5.59 17.57
C GLY A 211 -3.90 5.32 16.37
N GLU A 212 -4.65 6.32 15.90
CA GLU A 212 -5.56 6.17 14.76
C GLU A 212 -4.83 6.24 13.40
N PRO A 213 -5.32 5.51 12.37
CA PRO A 213 -4.71 5.49 11.04
C PRO A 213 -4.81 6.84 10.31
N ILE A 214 -3.79 7.16 9.53
CA ILE A 214 -3.70 8.40 8.73
C ILE A 214 -3.88 8.11 7.25
N LEU A 215 -4.72 8.93 6.58
CA LEU A 215 -4.86 9.03 5.14
C LEU A 215 -4.28 10.34 4.63
N ILE A 216 -3.56 10.27 3.51
CA ILE A 216 -3.08 11.46 2.79
C ILE A 216 -3.69 11.48 1.39
N GLU A 217 -4.38 12.55 1.05
CA GLU A 217 -4.84 12.74 -0.32
C GLU A 217 -3.79 13.48 -1.15
N LEU A 218 -3.46 12.91 -2.32
CA LEU A 218 -2.56 13.49 -3.30
C LEU A 218 -3.30 13.82 -4.58
N THR A 219 -3.05 15.01 -5.14
CA THR A 219 -3.48 15.37 -6.49
C THR A 219 -2.31 15.33 -7.46
N GLY A 220 -2.60 15.02 -8.74
CA GLY A 220 -1.61 15.07 -9.82
C GLY A 220 -0.72 13.84 -9.96
N VAL A 221 -1.04 12.71 -9.34
CA VAL A 221 -0.26 11.45 -9.48
C VAL A 221 -0.16 10.98 -10.94
N PRO A 222 -1.23 10.98 -11.78
CA PRO A 222 -1.11 10.62 -13.19
C PRO A 222 -0.11 11.48 -13.96
N GLY A 223 0.02 12.76 -13.64
CA GLY A 223 0.95 13.69 -14.29
C GLY A 223 2.43 13.41 -14.06
N MET A 224 2.77 12.51 -13.14
CA MET A 224 4.16 12.03 -12.96
C MET A 224 4.69 11.30 -14.20
N PHE A 225 3.79 10.75 -15.00
CA PHE A 225 4.10 9.91 -16.17
C PHE A 225 4.05 10.67 -17.52
N ASP A 226 3.76 11.94 -17.47
CA ASP A 226 3.72 12.79 -18.66
C ASP A 226 5.14 13.05 -19.21
N PRO A 227 5.30 13.35 -20.51
CA PRO A 227 6.59 13.72 -21.10
C PRO A 227 7.24 14.92 -20.39
N ALA A 228 6.45 15.86 -19.84
CA ALA A 228 6.88 16.93 -18.95
C ALA A 228 6.29 16.68 -17.56
N PRO A 229 6.94 15.86 -16.72
CA PRO A 229 6.33 15.35 -15.51
C PRO A 229 6.05 16.44 -14.49
N SER A 230 4.83 16.44 -13.95
CA SER A 230 4.44 17.21 -12.79
C SER A 230 4.54 16.35 -11.53
N TRP A 231 4.74 17.01 -10.37
CA TRP A 231 4.85 16.27 -9.11
C TRP A 231 3.57 16.40 -8.30
N PRO A 232 3.10 15.31 -7.68
CA PRO A 232 1.93 15.33 -6.82
C PRO A 232 2.07 16.29 -5.66
N ARG A 233 0.93 16.81 -5.23
CA ARG A 233 0.81 17.67 -4.05
C ARG A 233 -0.21 17.06 -3.10
N ALA A 234 0.06 17.13 -1.82
CA ALA A 234 -0.94 16.78 -0.83
C ALA A 234 -2.06 17.83 -0.81
N SER A 235 -3.30 17.38 -0.98
CA SER A 235 -4.51 18.19 -0.92
C SER A 235 -5.26 18.03 0.40
N GLY A 236 -5.05 16.91 1.13
CA GLY A 236 -5.68 16.63 2.41
C GLY A 236 -4.86 15.67 3.27
N ALA A 237 -5.06 15.78 4.57
CA ALA A 237 -4.59 14.82 5.56
C ALA A 237 -5.75 14.51 6.51
N TYR A 238 -6.09 13.24 6.68
CA TYR A 238 -7.28 12.79 7.39
C TYR A 238 -6.93 11.70 8.40
N VAL A 239 -7.77 11.56 9.42
CA VAL A 239 -7.68 10.52 10.46
C VAL A 239 -8.90 9.63 10.32
N LEU A 240 -8.70 8.33 10.16
CA LEU A 240 -9.77 7.33 10.22
C LEU A 240 -10.06 7.01 11.68
N THR A 241 -11.23 7.47 12.18
CA THR A 241 -11.56 7.39 13.59
C THR A 241 -12.48 6.21 13.93
N GLY A 242 -12.39 5.72 15.17
CA GLY A 242 -13.30 4.68 15.70
C GLY A 242 -12.95 3.26 15.27
N VAL A 243 -11.77 3.04 14.69
CA VAL A 243 -11.36 1.72 14.19
C VAL A 243 -10.24 1.09 15.00
N THR A 244 -9.46 1.90 15.73
CA THR A 244 -8.35 1.45 16.55
C THR A 244 -8.84 1.02 17.94
N PRO A 245 -8.39 -0.13 18.47
CA PRO A 245 -8.65 -0.48 19.86
C PRO A 245 -8.07 0.56 20.83
N PRO A 246 -8.71 0.86 21.97
CA PRO A 246 -8.20 1.84 22.92
C PRO A 246 -6.76 1.56 23.38
N GLY A 247 -5.88 2.56 23.27
CA GLY A 247 -4.47 2.47 23.67
C GLY A 247 -3.57 1.71 22.69
N ALA A 248 -4.10 1.27 21.54
CA ALA A 248 -3.34 0.58 20.50
C ALA A 248 -2.84 1.56 19.43
N LEU A 249 -1.90 1.10 18.58
CA LEU A 249 -1.41 1.82 17.40
C LEU A 249 -1.80 1.01 16.16
N ALA A 250 -2.72 1.54 15.34
CA ALA A 250 -3.16 0.88 14.13
C ALA A 250 -2.90 1.73 12.89
N GLY A 251 -2.30 1.13 11.87
CA GLY A 251 -2.07 1.73 10.56
C GLY A 251 -2.87 1.02 9.47
N PHE A 252 -2.90 1.62 8.28
CA PHE A 252 -3.48 0.99 7.10
C PHE A 252 -2.60 -0.14 6.59
N ARG A 253 -3.26 -1.20 6.07
CA ARG A 253 -2.64 -2.33 5.37
C ARG A 253 -3.19 -2.49 3.95
N ALA A 254 -4.41 -2.09 3.68
CA ALA A 254 -5.04 -2.08 2.37
C ALA A 254 -6.19 -1.09 2.30
N ILE A 255 -6.51 -0.60 1.10
CA ILE A 255 -7.73 0.16 0.80
C ILE A 255 -8.24 -0.25 -0.58
N THR A 256 -9.53 -0.55 -0.69
CA THR A 256 -10.20 -0.76 -1.96
C THR A 256 -11.49 0.07 -2.03
N PRO A 257 -11.83 0.67 -3.20
CA PRO A 257 -13.12 1.30 -3.39
C PRO A 257 -14.25 0.26 -3.36
N THR A 258 -15.40 0.64 -2.78
CA THR A 258 -16.61 -0.18 -2.73
C THR A 258 -17.64 0.29 -3.77
N ASP A 259 -18.58 -0.58 -4.13
CA ASP A 259 -19.62 -0.28 -5.15
C ASP A 259 -20.59 0.83 -4.71
N ASP A 260 -20.70 1.09 -3.41
CA ASP A 260 -21.53 2.15 -2.84
C ASP A 260 -20.83 3.53 -2.79
N GLY A 261 -19.61 3.61 -3.35
CA GLY A 261 -18.82 4.84 -3.44
C GLY A 261 -18.00 5.17 -2.21
N GLY A 262 -17.95 4.29 -1.23
CA GLY A 262 -17.04 4.34 -0.08
C GLY A 262 -15.76 3.56 -0.30
N TYR A 263 -15.13 3.18 0.81
CA TYR A 263 -13.92 2.38 0.83
C TYR A 263 -14.03 1.26 1.87
N ALA A 264 -13.52 0.08 1.51
CA ALA A 264 -13.16 -0.97 2.45
C ALA A 264 -11.66 -0.91 2.72
N ALA A 265 -11.23 -1.21 3.94
CA ALA A 265 -9.81 -1.19 4.29
C ALA A 265 -9.47 -2.26 5.31
N ILE A 266 -8.19 -2.63 5.33
CA ILE A 266 -7.58 -3.34 6.45
C ILE A 266 -6.79 -2.33 7.27
N VAL A 267 -7.03 -2.36 8.58
CA VAL A 267 -6.20 -1.67 9.58
C VAL A 267 -5.62 -2.70 10.54
N GLY A 268 -4.40 -2.49 10.99
CA GLY A 268 -3.69 -3.45 11.85
C GLY A 268 -2.42 -2.86 12.42
N SER A 269 -1.56 -3.71 12.94
CA SER A 269 -0.28 -3.33 13.56
C SER A 269 0.58 -2.46 12.66
N ILE A 270 1.27 -1.47 13.26
CA ILE A 270 2.21 -0.60 12.55
C ILE A 270 3.50 -1.32 12.14
N ASP A 271 3.81 -2.47 12.76
CA ASP A 271 4.87 -3.38 12.33
C ASP A 271 4.63 -4.80 12.89
N ALA A 272 5.41 -5.77 12.41
CA ALA A 272 5.29 -7.17 12.81
C ALA A 272 6.14 -7.47 14.07
N LEU A 273 5.54 -8.17 15.03
CA LEU A 273 6.24 -8.66 16.25
C LEU A 273 7.35 -9.66 15.89
N GLY A 274 8.37 -9.71 16.75
CA GLY A 274 9.41 -10.76 16.71
C GLY A 274 10.43 -10.66 15.57
N LYS A 275 10.35 -9.63 14.73
CA LYS A 275 11.25 -9.47 13.58
C LYS A 275 12.34 -8.37 13.76
N GLY A 276 12.62 -7.93 15.00
CA GLY A 276 13.70 -6.97 15.29
C GLY A 276 13.46 -5.57 14.70
N SER A 277 12.23 -5.09 14.75
CA SER A 277 11.85 -3.79 14.23
C SER A 277 12.29 -2.65 15.15
N VAL A 278 13.06 -1.69 14.63
CA VAL A 278 13.42 -0.45 15.31
C VAL A 278 12.18 0.40 15.61
N LEU A 279 11.13 0.29 14.80
CA LEU A 279 9.86 0.98 15.03
C LEU A 279 9.21 0.50 16.35
N LEU A 280 9.23 -0.82 16.59
CA LEU A 280 8.70 -1.41 17.82
C LEU A 280 9.64 -1.20 19.04
N ASP A 281 10.91 -0.90 18.83
CA ASP A 281 11.81 -0.50 19.94
C ASP A 281 11.38 0.83 20.57
N ASP A 282 10.87 1.77 19.75
CA ASP A 282 10.35 3.06 20.22
C ASP A 282 8.85 3.02 20.53
N HIS A 283 8.10 2.08 19.90
CA HIS A 283 6.65 1.92 20.04
C HIS A 283 6.26 0.45 20.28
N PRO A 284 6.56 -0.10 21.48
CA PRO A 284 6.46 -1.54 21.75
C PRO A 284 5.06 -2.14 21.60
N THR A 285 3.99 -1.35 21.79
CA THR A 285 2.60 -1.80 21.59
C THR A 285 2.16 -1.81 20.11
N GLY A 286 3.01 -1.31 19.22
CA GLY A 286 2.67 -1.14 17.79
C GLY A 286 2.51 -2.44 17.00
N GLY A 287 2.89 -3.59 17.55
CA GLY A 287 2.78 -4.91 16.92
C GLY A 287 1.58 -5.75 17.40
N GLU A 288 0.76 -5.25 18.31
CA GLU A 288 -0.23 -6.07 19.05
C GLU A 288 -1.62 -6.10 18.41
N VAL A 289 -1.91 -5.23 17.43
CA VAL A 289 -3.24 -5.10 16.84
C VAL A 289 -3.48 -6.23 15.85
N THR A 290 -4.55 -7.02 16.04
CA THR A 290 -5.07 -7.92 15.01
C THR A 290 -5.62 -7.14 13.83
N SER A 291 -5.60 -7.74 12.64
CA SER A 291 -6.16 -7.12 11.44
C SER A 291 -7.67 -6.93 11.58
N ARG A 292 -8.18 -5.78 11.12
CA ARG A 292 -9.59 -5.41 11.17
C ARG A 292 -10.04 -4.96 9.79
N HIS A 293 -11.13 -5.53 9.29
CA HIS A 293 -11.81 -5.03 8.12
C HIS A 293 -12.77 -3.91 8.53
N VAL A 294 -12.59 -2.76 7.94
CA VAL A 294 -13.39 -1.56 8.21
C VAL A 294 -13.92 -0.96 6.92
N ARG A 295 -15.00 -0.20 7.01
CA ARG A 295 -15.51 0.65 5.91
C ARG A 295 -15.56 2.10 6.33
N PHE A 296 -15.34 3.01 5.38
CA PHE A 296 -15.44 4.44 5.61
C PHE A 296 -15.92 5.18 4.35
N PRO A 297 -16.60 6.34 4.50
CA PRO A 297 -17.01 7.19 3.39
C PRO A 297 -15.81 7.92 2.78
N PRO A 298 -15.93 8.49 1.57
CA PRO A 298 -14.95 9.42 1.06
C PRO A 298 -14.68 10.55 2.07
N PRO A 299 -13.42 10.99 2.24
CA PRO A 299 -13.13 12.16 3.07
C PRO A 299 -13.93 13.38 2.61
N GLY A 300 -14.52 14.10 3.55
CA GLY A 300 -15.25 15.34 3.32
C GLY A 300 -14.42 16.58 3.69
N ASP A 301 -15.11 17.68 4.02
CA ASP A 301 -14.47 18.99 4.34
C ASP A 301 -13.67 18.98 5.65
N GLY A 302 -13.89 17.99 6.53
CA GLY A 302 -13.18 17.85 7.80
C GLY A 302 -11.96 16.94 7.70
N HIS A 303 -11.13 16.93 8.73
CA HIS A 303 -9.96 16.02 8.83
C HIS A 303 -10.28 14.69 9.49
N LEU A 304 -11.47 14.50 10.07
CA LEU A 304 -11.91 13.26 10.69
C LEU A 304 -12.84 12.49 9.75
N VAL A 305 -12.50 11.24 9.50
CA VAL A 305 -13.30 10.32 8.69
C VAL A 305 -13.81 9.20 9.61
N PRO A 306 -15.12 9.08 9.83
CA PRO A 306 -15.64 8.02 10.67
C PRO A 306 -15.52 6.66 9.99
N GLY A 307 -14.91 5.70 10.68
CA GLY A 307 -14.84 4.31 10.25
C GLY A 307 -15.84 3.42 10.96
N GLY A 308 -16.32 2.40 10.27
CA GLY A 308 -17.18 1.34 10.82
C GLY A 308 -16.48 -0.02 10.74
N LEU A 309 -16.45 -0.77 11.83
CA LEU A 309 -15.94 -2.14 11.85
C LEU A 309 -16.90 -3.06 11.08
N VAL A 310 -16.40 -3.76 10.07
CA VAL A 310 -17.09 -4.82 9.33
C VAL A 310 -16.82 -6.16 10.00
N ALA A 311 -15.53 -6.48 10.22
CA ALA A 311 -15.11 -7.71 10.86
C ALA A 311 -13.81 -7.53 11.64
N ASP A 312 -13.73 -8.16 12.81
CA ASP A 312 -12.47 -8.42 13.49
C ASP A 312 -11.91 -9.73 12.91
N LEU A 313 -10.70 -9.67 12.34
CA LEU A 313 -10.10 -10.79 11.65
C LEU A 313 -9.17 -11.61 12.57
N ALA A 314 -9.32 -11.48 13.90
CA ALA A 314 -8.54 -12.29 14.83
C ALA A 314 -8.66 -13.79 14.49
N PRO A 315 -7.56 -14.56 14.54
CA PRO A 315 -6.26 -14.20 15.12
C PRO A 315 -5.24 -13.59 14.14
N PHE A 316 -5.64 -13.17 12.93
CA PHE A 316 -4.70 -12.66 11.93
C PHE A 316 -4.14 -11.29 12.31
N HIS A 317 -2.81 -11.14 12.19
CA HIS A 317 -2.08 -9.89 12.37
C HIS A 317 -1.47 -9.36 11.07
N HIS A 318 -1.61 -10.11 9.98
CA HIS A 318 -0.89 -9.91 8.73
C HIS A 318 -1.81 -10.03 7.50
N VAL A 319 -3.05 -9.53 7.60
CA VAL A 319 -3.89 -9.33 6.43
C VAL A 319 -3.41 -8.08 5.71
N GLU A 320 -2.98 -8.25 4.44
CA GLU A 320 -2.33 -7.23 3.63
C GLU A 320 -3.19 -6.76 2.46
N GLY A 321 -4.34 -7.36 2.24
CA GLY A 321 -5.24 -6.96 1.15
C GLY A 321 -6.69 -7.26 1.44
N VAL A 322 -7.59 -6.44 0.88
CA VAL A 322 -9.03 -6.62 0.96
C VAL A 322 -9.69 -6.24 -0.36
N ALA A 323 -10.63 -7.07 -0.81
CA ALA A 323 -11.54 -6.74 -1.88
C ALA A 323 -12.96 -7.22 -1.53
N GLU A 324 -13.95 -6.50 -2.04
CA GLU A 324 -15.34 -6.89 -1.92
C GLU A 324 -15.94 -7.12 -3.30
N TRP A 325 -16.64 -8.23 -3.49
CA TRP A 325 -17.25 -8.57 -4.77
C TRP A 325 -18.48 -9.45 -4.57
N GLY A 326 -19.62 -9.01 -5.10
CA GLY A 326 -20.84 -9.81 -5.08
C GLY A 326 -21.34 -10.17 -3.67
N GLY A 327 -21.11 -9.31 -2.68
CA GLY A 327 -21.47 -9.52 -1.29
C GLY A 327 -20.52 -10.44 -0.52
N GLN A 328 -19.39 -10.83 -1.11
CA GLN A 328 -18.32 -11.59 -0.45
C GLN A 328 -17.14 -10.67 -0.17
N SER A 329 -16.42 -10.94 0.91
CA SER A 329 -15.14 -10.31 1.22
C SER A 329 -14.00 -11.28 0.93
N PHE A 330 -12.94 -10.75 0.35
CA PHE A 330 -11.71 -11.46 0.00
C PHE A 330 -10.54 -10.81 0.71
N TYR A 331 -9.64 -11.63 1.25
CA TYR A 331 -8.46 -11.14 1.97
C TYR A 331 -7.23 -11.90 1.52
N VAL A 332 -6.10 -11.23 1.37
CA VAL A 332 -4.79 -11.90 1.28
C VAL A 332 -4.01 -11.67 2.56
N THR A 333 -3.25 -12.69 2.95
CA THR A 333 -2.37 -12.64 4.11
C THR A 333 -0.92 -12.77 3.66
N ASP A 334 -0.03 -12.06 4.37
CA ASP A 334 1.42 -12.21 4.27
C ASP A 334 1.82 -13.57 4.84
N GLU A 335 2.15 -14.51 3.97
CA GLU A 335 2.46 -15.90 4.31
C GLU A 335 3.74 -16.33 3.61
N ASP A 336 4.74 -16.74 4.37
CA ASP A 336 5.98 -17.29 3.82
C ASP A 336 5.68 -18.43 2.82
N HIS A 337 6.23 -18.35 1.61
CA HIS A 337 6.23 -19.39 0.58
C HIS A 337 4.89 -19.71 -0.11
N ARG A 338 3.85 -18.90 0.05
CA ARG A 338 2.55 -19.05 -0.60
C ARG A 338 1.77 -17.76 -0.67
N VAL A 339 0.83 -17.67 -1.60
CA VAL A 339 -0.24 -16.68 -1.58
C VAL A 339 -1.47 -17.33 -0.94
N ALA A 340 -1.95 -16.77 0.15
CA ALA A 340 -3.14 -17.24 0.85
C ALA A 340 -4.29 -16.25 0.62
N LEU A 341 -5.33 -16.71 -0.11
CA LEU A 341 -6.57 -15.97 -0.34
C LEU A 341 -7.67 -16.55 0.55
N TRP A 342 -8.24 -15.71 1.39
CA TRP A 342 -9.35 -16.04 2.28
C TRP A 342 -10.65 -15.47 1.72
N VAL A 343 -11.72 -16.26 1.74
CA VAL A 343 -13.04 -15.89 1.21
C VAL A 343 -14.07 -16.09 2.30
N ASP A 344 -14.88 -15.04 2.58
CA ASP A 344 -16.02 -15.10 3.48
C ASP A 344 -17.32 -15.44 2.75
#